data_acb067de44f00cbe678d784fe9514c4c
#
_entry.id   acb067de44f00cbe678d784fe9514c4c
#
_cell.length_a   1.000
_cell.length_b   1.000
_cell.length_c   1.000
_cell.angle_alpha   90.00
_cell.angle_beta   90.00
_cell.angle_gamma   90.00
#
_symmetry.space_group_name_H-M   'P 1'
#
loop_
_entity.id
_entity.type
_entity.pdbx_description
1 polymer ?
#
loop_
_entity_poly.entity_id
_entity_poly.type
_entity_poly.pdbx_seq_one_letter_code
_entity_poly.pdbx_strand_id
1 'polypeptide(L)'
;MRASALQIPSIRIERGITDSIQSIIREVGFRQVVIVRGTPRDKVLTICRAIEECTEITSIIEVHHEPSLPVLETHLNALKTQNIDGMIAIGGGSVLDMAKALSGLIPAQKSITTYLEVVGLGQPLDNNPIPWIAVPTTAGTGSEVTKNAVIDIPDAQRKVSLRDPRLLPHVALIDPSLTDETPKHVTLACGLDAITQCIEPYLSKKRTPLTDALVEHVIPKGLKALTNLMTTETQSDRDTMALVSVTGGIALANSGLGVVHGFAGPLGSVTGAAHGEICAALLAHGLKAHRAYVTDPELVVRIRAIEGWLADALGGEPTDAFDTLDHWIKNQGISGVASLGLTKAQIPEVAIASQSSSSMKANPVDLDTDILIRILEEAL
;
A
#
# COMPACT_ATOMS: atom_id res chain seq x y z
N MET A 1 -11.91 -23.54 13.33
CA MET A 1 -11.80 -22.59 12.21
C MET A 1 -12.62 -21.35 12.56
N ARG A 2 -12.02 -20.15 12.59
CA ARG A 2 -12.81 -18.91 12.75
C ARG A 2 -13.49 -18.60 11.40
N ALA A 3 -14.73 -18.14 11.43
CA ALA A 3 -15.41 -17.68 10.23
C ALA A 3 -14.61 -16.52 9.62
N SER A 4 -14.19 -16.66 8.37
CA SER A 4 -13.46 -15.63 7.65
C SER A 4 -14.20 -15.28 6.37
N ALA A 5 -14.44 -13.99 6.15
CA ALA A 5 -14.97 -13.47 4.91
C ALA A 5 -13.94 -12.48 4.35
N LEU A 6 -13.58 -12.63 3.08
CA LEU A 6 -12.77 -11.64 2.39
C LEU A 6 -13.66 -10.48 1.93
N GLN A 7 -13.25 -9.26 2.26
CA GLN A 7 -13.84 -8.04 1.70
C GLN A 7 -12.93 -7.57 0.56
N ILE A 8 -13.43 -7.68 -0.66
CA ILE A 8 -12.71 -7.30 -1.89
C ILE A 8 -13.67 -6.54 -2.81
N PRO A 9 -13.18 -5.59 -3.63
CA PRO A 9 -13.94 -4.97 -4.70
C PRO A 9 -14.15 -5.94 -5.88
N SER A 10 -14.86 -5.49 -6.92
CA SER A 10 -14.76 -6.14 -8.23
C SER A 10 -13.37 -5.90 -8.80
N ILE A 11 -12.61 -6.95 -9.08
CA ILE A 11 -11.23 -6.86 -9.59
C ILE A 11 -11.21 -7.37 -11.02
N ARG A 12 -10.64 -6.56 -11.93
CA ARG A 12 -10.32 -6.95 -13.30
C ARG A 12 -8.83 -6.75 -13.52
N ILE A 13 -8.12 -7.81 -13.83
CA ILE A 13 -6.67 -7.80 -14.04
C ILE A 13 -6.35 -8.38 -15.41
N GLU A 14 -5.85 -7.54 -16.30
CA GLU A 14 -5.42 -7.91 -17.64
C GLU A 14 -4.56 -6.80 -18.22
N ARG A 15 -3.49 -7.14 -18.94
CA ARG A 15 -2.66 -6.18 -19.65
C ARG A 15 -3.46 -5.54 -20.80
N GLY A 16 -3.56 -4.19 -20.77
CA GLY A 16 -4.39 -3.42 -21.72
C GLY A 16 -5.86 -3.31 -21.32
N ILE A 17 -6.29 -3.76 -20.14
CA ILE A 17 -7.69 -3.66 -19.70
C ILE A 17 -8.21 -2.23 -19.69
N THR A 18 -7.35 -1.24 -19.53
CA THR A 18 -7.72 0.17 -19.56
C THR A 18 -8.22 0.64 -20.91
N ASP A 19 -7.96 -0.08 -22.01
CA ASP A 19 -8.58 0.18 -23.33
C ASP A 19 -10.10 -0.01 -23.30
N SER A 20 -10.61 -0.78 -22.32
CA SER A 20 -12.02 -1.02 -22.10
C SER A 20 -12.69 -0.03 -21.15
N ILE A 21 -12.00 1.05 -20.71
CA ILE A 21 -12.49 1.98 -19.67
C ILE A 21 -13.87 2.55 -19.99
N GLN A 22 -14.15 2.88 -21.26
CA GLN A 22 -15.45 3.41 -21.68
C GLN A 22 -16.60 2.42 -21.45
N SER A 23 -16.38 1.13 -21.74
CA SER A 23 -17.39 0.10 -21.53
C SER A 23 -17.66 -0.11 -20.05
N ILE A 24 -16.63 -0.02 -19.22
CA ILE A 24 -16.72 -0.16 -17.76
C ILE A 24 -17.47 1.02 -17.15
N ILE A 25 -17.20 2.25 -17.58
CA ILE A 25 -17.92 3.46 -17.15
C ILE A 25 -19.41 3.34 -17.47
N ARG A 26 -19.76 2.86 -18.68
CA ARG A 26 -21.16 2.64 -19.07
C ARG A 26 -21.82 1.53 -18.26
N GLU A 27 -21.11 0.45 -17.96
CA GLU A 27 -21.58 -0.66 -17.12
C GLU A 27 -21.91 -0.18 -15.70
N VAL A 28 -21.03 0.65 -15.11
CA VAL A 28 -21.22 1.23 -13.76
C VAL A 28 -22.27 2.35 -13.78
N GLY A 29 -22.48 2.99 -14.92
CA GLY A 29 -23.52 4.01 -15.13
C GLY A 29 -23.11 5.43 -14.75
N PHE A 30 -21.80 5.73 -14.71
CA PHE A 30 -21.30 7.08 -14.42
C PHE A 30 -21.61 8.05 -15.56
N ARG A 31 -22.06 9.26 -15.19
CA ARG A 31 -22.41 10.35 -16.12
C ARG A 31 -21.60 11.62 -15.86
N GLN A 32 -21.33 11.93 -14.60
CA GLN A 32 -20.59 13.11 -14.14
C GLN A 32 -19.51 12.67 -13.16
N VAL A 33 -18.25 12.72 -13.61
CA VAL A 33 -17.15 12.16 -12.85
C VAL A 33 -16.10 13.20 -12.46
N VAL A 34 -15.44 12.94 -11.35
CA VAL A 34 -14.16 13.56 -10.99
C VAL A 34 -13.04 12.60 -11.34
N ILE A 35 -12.05 13.07 -12.07
CA ILE A 35 -10.80 12.35 -12.28
C ILE A 35 -9.80 12.78 -11.20
N VAL A 36 -9.23 11.82 -10.47
CA VAL A 36 -8.10 12.03 -9.57
C VAL A 36 -6.90 11.35 -10.19
N ARG A 37 -5.83 12.08 -10.49
CA ARG A 37 -4.66 11.53 -11.17
C ARG A 37 -3.34 12.02 -10.60
N GLY A 38 -2.27 11.26 -10.84
CA GLY A 38 -0.90 11.70 -10.60
C GLY A 38 -0.35 12.58 -11.73
N THR A 39 0.96 12.74 -11.75
CA THR A 39 1.65 13.40 -12.86
C THR A 39 1.28 12.75 -14.19
N PRO A 40 0.78 13.52 -15.16
CA PRO A 40 0.30 12.94 -16.41
C PRO A 40 1.45 12.31 -17.23
N ARG A 41 1.30 11.03 -17.56
CA ARG A 41 2.11 10.30 -18.55
C ARG A 41 1.22 10.04 -19.76
N ASP A 42 1.82 9.74 -20.92
CA ASP A 42 1.06 9.56 -22.17
C ASP A 42 -0.09 8.53 -22.03
N LYS A 43 0.17 7.39 -21.40
CA LYS A 43 -0.86 6.37 -21.17
C LYS A 43 -2.01 6.91 -20.28
N VAL A 44 -1.70 7.65 -19.22
CA VAL A 44 -2.70 8.28 -18.36
C VAL A 44 -3.53 9.30 -19.11
N LEU A 45 -2.88 10.13 -19.94
CA LEU A 45 -3.60 11.11 -20.77
C LEU A 45 -4.50 10.43 -21.81
N THR A 46 -4.08 9.30 -22.38
CA THR A 46 -4.90 8.51 -23.30
C THR A 46 -6.15 7.97 -22.61
N ILE A 47 -6.01 7.44 -21.39
CA ILE A 47 -7.15 6.99 -20.58
C ILE A 47 -8.09 8.18 -20.26
N CYS A 48 -7.55 9.34 -19.88
CA CYS A 48 -8.37 10.53 -19.60
C CYS A 48 -9.18 10.96 -20.83
N ARG A 49 -8.58 10.95 -22.03
CA ARG A 49 -9.33 11.26 -23.29
C ARG A 49 -10.42 10.25 -23.56
N ALA A 50 -10.17 8.96 -23.36
CA ALA A 50 -11.19 7.93 -23.52
C ALA A 50 -12.36 8.10 -22.53
N ILE A 51 -12.10 8.57 -21.31
CA ILE A 51 -13.14 8.90 -20.32
C ILE A 51 -13.95 10.10 -20.81
N GLU A 52 -13.30 11.16 -21.27
CA GLU A 52 -13.94 12.40 -21.77
C GLU A 52 -14.89 12.15 -22.94
N GLU A 53 -14.61 11.14 -23.78
CA GLU A 53 -15.47 10.75 -24.90
C GLU A 53 -16.80 10.07 -24.47
N CYS A 54 -16.93 9.60 -23.24
CA CYS A 54 -18.09 8.80 -22.82
C CYS A 54 -18.80 9.32 -21.56
N THR A 55 -18.23 10.29 -20.85
CA THR A 55 -18.81 10.87 -19.62
C THR A 55 -18.39 12.33 -19.44
N GLU A 56 -19.18 13.11 -18.71
CA GLU A 56 -18.83 14.48 -18.35
C GLU A 56 -17.78 14.50 -17.23
N ILE A 57 -16.65 15.16 -17.49
CA ILE A 57 -15.62 15.39 -16.46
C ILE A 57 -15.93 16.72 -15.76
N THR A 58 -16.38 16.66 -14.51
CA THR A 58 -16.70 17.86 -13.72
C THR A 58 -15.46 18.52 -13.16
N SER A 59 -14.45 17.74 -12.79
CA SER A 59 -13.17 18.24 -12.28
C SER A 59 -12.04 17.24 -12.49
N ILE A 60 -10.81 17.75 -12.61
CA ILE A 60 -9.58 16.96 -12.59
C ILE A 60 -8.74 17.42 -11.40
N ILE A 61 -8.37 16.47 -10.52
CA ILE A 61 -7.52 16.72 -9.37
C ILE A 61 -6.16 16.07 -9.62
N GLU A 62 -5.10 16.85 -9.56
CA GLU A 62 -3.73 16.36 -9.65
C GLU A 62 -3.15 16.15 -8.25
N VAL A 63 -2.59 14.96 -8.00
CA VAL A 63 -2.02 14.56 -6.73
C VAL A 63 -0.54 14.25 -6.93
N HIS A 64 0.33 15.01 -6.28
CA HIS A 64 1.79 14.86 -6.39
C HIS A 64 2.42 14.27 -5.12
N HIS A 65 1.71 14.32 -4.00
CA HIS A 65 2.16 13.86 -2.68
C HIS A 65 1.04 13.08 -1.98
N GLU A 66 1.36 12.46 -0.87
CA GLU A 66 0.34 11.84 -0.02
C GLU A 66 -0.72 12.88 0.40
N PRO A 67 -2.00 12.48 0.48
CA PRO A 67 -3.06 13.40 0.88
C PRO A 67 -2.78 14.01 2.25
N SER A 68 -2.78 15.33 2.36
CA SER A 68 -2.77 16.02 3.64
C SER A 68 -4.12 16.62 3.96
N LEU A 69 -4.42 16.80 5.25
CA LEU A 69 -5.72 17.35 5.68
C LEU A 69 -6.03 18.70 5.02
N PRO A 70 -5.11 19.71 4.96
CA PRO A 70 -5.41 20.98 4.31
C PRO A 70 -5.71 20.86 2.80
N VAL A 71 -4.98 19.98 2.10
CA VAL A 71 -5.20 19.75 0.66
C VAL A 71 -6.55 19.05 0.44
N LEU A 72 -6.87 18.08 1.28
CA LEU A 72 -8.16 17.37 1.23
C LEU A 72 -9.33 18.34 1.49
N GLU A 73 -9.24 19.22 2.49
CA GLU A 73 -10.26 20.24 2.77
C GLU A 73 -10.47 21.20 1.60
N THR A 74 -9.40 21.60 0.94
CA THR A 74 -9.46 22.46 -0.25
C THR A 74 -10.28 21.80 -1.36
N HIS A 75 -9.98 20.55 -1.69
CA HIS A 75 -10.72 19.81 -2.71
C HIS A 75 -12.17 19.53 -2.30
N LEU A 76 -12.42 19.18 -1.04
CA LEU A 76 -13.78 18.96 -0.55
C LEU A 76 -14.64 20.21 -0.67
N ASN A 77 -14.12 21.38 -0.32
CA ASN A 77 -14.85 22.64 -0.44
C ASN A 77 -15.21 22.96 -1.91
N ALA A 78 -14.33 22.64 -2.84
CA ALA A 78 -14.59 22.84 -4.29
C ALA A 78 -15.61 21.83 -4.86
N LEU A 79 -15.64 20.60 -4.33
CA LEU A 79 -16.44 19.51 -4.90
C LEU A 79 -17.83 19.35 -4.28
N LYS A 80 -18.05 19.79 -3.02
CA LYS A 80 -19.33 19.61 -2.31
C LYS A 80 -20.55 20.22 -3.00
N THR A 81 -20.35 21.22 -3.86
CA THR A 81 -21.44 21.89 -4.61
C THR A 81 -21.64 21.31 -6.00
N GLN A 82 -20.80 20.37 -6.42
CA GLN A 82 -20.86 19.77 -7.76
C GLN A 82 -21.76 18.53 -7.74
N ASN A 83 -22.42 18.27 -8.85
CA ASN A 83 -23.16 17.04 -9.05
C ASN A 83 -22.19 15.97 -9.56
N ILE A 84 -21.82 15.00 -8.69
CA ILE A 84 -20.83 13.97 -8.96
C ILE A 84 -21.50 12.62 -8.68
N ASP A 85 -21.55 11.73 -9.66
CA ASP A 85 -22.11 10.39 -9.51
C ASP A 85 -21.02 9.29 -9.54
N GLY A 86 -19.77 9.65 -9.89
CA GLY A 86 -18.64 8.73 -9.89
C GLY A 86 -17.29 9.43 -9.77
N MET A 87 -16.27 8.64 -9.39
CA MET A 87 -14.89 9.10 -9.40
C MET A 87 -14.00 8.06 -10.11
N ILE A 88 -12.96 8.54 -10.80
CA ILE A 88 -12.00 7.66 -11.48
C ILE A 88 -10.60 8.09 -11.02
N ALA A 89 -9.92 7.19 -10.32
CA ALA A 89 -8.58 7.43 -9.79
C ALA A 89 -7.53 6.70 -10.64
N ILE A 90 -6.59 7.47 -11.24
CA ILE A 90 -5.55 6.93 -12.12
C ILE A 90 -4.18 7.32 -11.56
N GLY A 91 -3.52 6.42 -10.83
CA GLY A 91 -2.24 6.75 -10.19
C GLY A 91 -1.77 5.73 -9.17
N GLY A 92 -0.73 6.09 -8.44
CA GLY A 92 -0.20 5.31 -7.32
C GLY A 92 -1.03 5.47 -6.04
N GLY A 93 -0.52 4.92 -4.94
CA GLY A 93 -1.21 4.90 -3.64
C GLY A 93 -1.74 6.26 -3.18
N SER A 94 -0.97 7.33 -3.31
CA SER A 94 -1.39 8.69 -2.93
C SER A 94 -2.62 9.18 -3.70
N VAL A 95 -2.69 8.87 -5.00
CA VAL A 95 -3.82 9.20 -5.86
C VAL A 95 -5.07 8.42 -5.45
N LEU A 96 -4.89 7.12 -5.22
CA LEU A 96 -5.99 6.23 -4.83
C LEU A 96 -6.52 6.60 -3.43
N ASP A 97 -5.64 6.96 -2.51
CA ASP A 97 -6.02 7.39 -1.16
C ASP A 97 -6.74 8.75 -1.17
N MET A 98 -6.30 9.70 -2.02
CA MET A 98 -7.02 10.96 -2.23
C MET A 98 -8.44 10.71 -2.75
N ALA A 99 -8.58 9.90 -3.79
CA ALA A 99 -9.88 9.56 -4.36
C ALA A 99 -10.78 8.85 -3.34
N LYS A 100 -10.23 7.91 -2.60
CA LYS A 100 -10.93 7.17 -1.54
C LYS A 100 -11.41 8.10 -0.44
N ALA A 101 -10.58 9.03 0.03
CA ALA A 101 -10.95 10.02 1.02
C ALA A 101 -12.05 10.96 0.51
N LEU A 102 -11.90 11.48 -0.70
CA LEU A 102 -12.91 12.34 -1.33
C LEU A 102 -14.23 11.61 -1.54
N SER A 103 -14.19 10.37 -2.05
CA SER A 103 -15.37 9.51 -2.21
C SER A 103 -16.20 9.42 -0.93
N GLY A 104 -15.55 9.22 0.21
CA GLY A 104 -16.22 9.10 1.50
C GLY A 104 -16.65 10.43 2.10
N LEU A 105 -15.87 11.49 1.91
CA LEU A 105 -16.05 12.76 2.63
C LEU A 105 -16.90 13.80 1.88
N ILE A 106 -17.04 13.71 0.56
CA ILE A 106 -17.92 14.61 -0.20
C ILE A 106 -19.38 14.51 0.31
N PRO A 107 -19.97 13.30 0.47
CA PRO A 107 -21.33 13.18 0.98
C PRO A 107 -21.42 13.30 2.51
N ALA A 108 -20.31 13.33 3.23
CA ALA A 108 -20.28 13.37 4.69
C ALA A 108 -20.75 14.72 5.25
N GLN A 109 -21.51 14.66 6.36
CA GLN A 109 -22.12 15.86 6.95
C GLN A 109 -21.35 16.38 8.17
N LYS A 110 -20.58 15.53 8.85
CA LYS A 110 -19.77 15.89 10.02
C LYS A 110 -18.39 16.40 9.59
N SER A 111 -17.64 16.95 10.54
CA SER A 111 -16.24 17.33 10.31
C SER A 111 -15.37 16.13 9.97
N ILE A 112 -14.34 16.32 9.17
CA ILE A 112 -13.39 15.26 8.75
C ILE A 112 -12.81 14.54 9.96
N THR A 113 -12.44 15.28 11.00
CA THR A 113 -11.88 14.74 12.25
C THR A 113 -12.81 13.74 12.95
N THR A 114 -14.13 13.80 12.72
CA THR A 114 -15.06 12.81 13.25
C THR A 114 -14.75 11.38 12.77
N TYR A 115 -14.26 11.26 11.55
CA TYR A 115 -14.04 9.96 10.88
C TYR A 115 -12.61 9.46 10.96
N LEU A 116 -11.63 10.34 11.25
CA LEU A 116 -10.21 9.99 11.32
C LEU A 116 -9.89 9.14 12.55
N GLU A 117 -9.07 8.11 12.36
CA GLU A 117 -8.50 7.34 13.45
C GLU A 117 -7.44 8.17 14.21
N VAL A 118 -7.17 7.84 15.45
CA VAL A 118 -6.09 8.37 16.32
C VAL A 118 -6.26 9.85 16.70
N VAL A 119 -6.34 10.77 15.73
CA VAL A 119 -6.46 12.22 15.99
C VAL A 119 -7.91 12.67 16.04
N GLY A 120 -8.84 11.80 15.69
CA GLY A 120 -10.28 12.04 15.68
C GLY A 120 -11.05 11.00 16.47
N LEU A 121 -12.33 10.84 16.13
CA LEU A 121 -13.24 9.94 16.84
C LEU A 121 -13.30 8.53 16.20
N GLY A 122 -12.78 8.32 15.01
CA GLY A 122 -12.81 7.06 14.28
C GLY A 122 -14.23 6.54 14.01
N GLN A 123 -15.22 7.44 13.89
CA GLN A 123 -16.60 7.06 13.63
C GLN A 123 -16.77 6.57 12.18
N PRO A 124 -17.70 5.64 11.92
CA PRO A 124 -18.05 5.26 10.57
C PRO A 124 -18.64 6.45 9.81
N LEU A 125 -18.52 6.43 8.48
CA LEU A 125 -19.12 7.45 7.62
C LEU A 125 -20.63 7.49 7.81
N ASP A 126 -21.23 8.68 7.82
CA ASP A 126 -22.67 8.88 8.03
C ASP A 126 -23.49 8.71 6.73
N ASN A 127 -22.84 8.83 5.56
CA ASN A 127 -23.46 8.62 4.25
C ASN A 127 -22.70 7.57 3.43
N ASN A 128 -23.31 7.08 2.36
CA ASN A 128 -22.63 6.21 1.42
C ASN A 128 -21.60 7.00 0.60
N PRO A 129 -20.37 6.48 0.46
CA PRO A 129 -19.38 7.06 -0.42
C PRO A 129 -19.87 7.17 -1.88
N ILE A 130 -19.33 8.15 -2.60
CA ILE A 130 -19.48 8.20 -4.06
C ILE A 130 -18.77 6.97 -4.64
N PRO A 131 -19.42 6.17 -5.51
CA PRO A 131 -18.77 5.02 -6.13
C PRO A 131 -17.57 5.46 -6.99
N TRP A 132 -16.51 4.65 -7.00
CA TRP A 132 -15.30 5.02 -7.72
C TRP A 132 -14.62 3.82 -8.39
N ILE A 133 -13.84 4.12 -9.44
CA ILE A 133 -13.02 3.16 -10.17
C ILE A 133 -11.56 3.44 -9.84
N ALA A 134 -10.82 2.40 -9.44
CA ALA A 134 -9.39 2.46 -9.20
C ALA A 134 -8.61 1.95 -10.42
N VAL A 135 -7.64 2.74 -10.89
CA VAL A 135 -6.70 2.38 -11.97
C VAL A 135 -5.28 2.62 -11.45
N PRO A 136 -4.68 1.64 -10.75
CA PRO A 136 -3.34 1.79 -10.21
C PRO A 136 -2.28 1.87 -11.32
N THR A 137 -1.29 2.76 -11.16
CA THR A 137 -0.14 2.89 -12.06
C THR A 137 1.17 2.47 -11.41
N THR A 138 1.12 1.94 -10.20
CA THR A 138 2.25 1.35 -9.46
C THR A 138 1.84 -0.01 -8.91
N ALA A 139 2.77 -0.93 -8.82
CA ALA A 139 2.59 -2.24 -8.21
C ALA A 139 3.27 -2.23 -6.81
N GLY A 140 2.62 -1.64 -5.83
CA GLY A 140 3.17 -1.43 -4.48
C GLY A 140 2.10 -1.56 -3.41
N THR A 141 1.43 -0.47 -3.09
CA THR A 141 0.55 -0.32 -1.93
C THR A 141 -0.69 -1.20 -1.90
N GLY A 142 -1.17 -1.69 -3.06
CA GLY A 142 -2.45 -2.41 -3.14
C GLY A 142 -3.66 -1.57 -2.68
N SER A 143 -3.55 -0.23 -2.69
CA SER A 143 -4.61 0.66 -2.21
C SER A 143 -5.93 0.49 -2.95
N GLU A 144 -5.90 0.03 -4.20
CA GLU A 144 -7.07 -0.28 -5.04
C GLU A 144 -7.97 -1.40 -4.49
N VAL A 145 -7.49 -2.17 -3.52
CA VAL A 145 -8.25 -3.26 -2.89
C VAL A 145 -8.37 -3.11 -1.37
N THR A 146 -8.02 -1.94 -0.84
CA THR A 146 -8.09 -1.66 0.60
C THR A 146 -9.21 -0.67 0.93
N LYS A 147 -9.65 -0.68 2.19
CA LYS A 147 -10.77 0.12 2.72
C LYS A 147 -10.35 1.33 3.55
N ASN A 148 -9.10 1.72 3.48
CA ASN A 148 -8.56 2.87 4.19
C ASN A 148 -7.81 3.82 3.26
N ALA A 149 -7.89 5.11 3.53
CA ALA A 149 -7.05 6.15 2.95
C ALA A 149 -6.11 6.68 4.02
N VAL A 150 -4.84 6.81 3.70
CA VAL A 150 -3.84 7.42 4.60
C VAL A 150 -3.83 8.93 4.36
N ILE A 151 -3.94 9.70 5.44
CA ILE A 151 -4.01 11.17 5.41
C ILE A 151 -2.94 11.69 6.36
N ASP A 152 -2.11 12.58 5.87
CA ASP A 152 -1.14 13.31 6.68
C ASP A 152 -1.83 14.44 7.43
N ILE A 153 -1.56 14.55 8.73
CA ILE A 153 -2.05 15.60 9.61
C ILE A 153 -0.84 16.41 10.09
N PRO A 154 -0.43 17.45 9.36
CA PRO A 154 0.80 18.19 9.66
C PRO A 154 0.83 18.75 11.09
N ASP A 155 -0.29 19.31 11.56
CA ASP A 155 -0.39 19.90 12.91
C ASP A 155 -0.19 18.86 14.04
N ALA A 156 -0.51 17.61 13.78
CA ALA A 156 -0.32 16.50 14.73
C ALA A 156 0.98 15.73 14.47
N GLN A 157 1.72 16.05 13.39
CA GLN A 157 2.90 15.34 12.92
C GLN A 157 2.66 13.82 12.80
N ARG A 158 1.50 13.44 12.25
CA ARG A 158 1.06 12.04 12.16
C ARG A 158 0.33 11.75 10.86
N LYS A 159 0.58 10.56 10.33
CA LYS A 159 -0.24 9.95 9.28
C LYS A 159 -1.30 9.07 9.94
N VAL A 160 -2.56 9.29 9.59
CA VAL A 160 -3.72 8.56 10.14
C VAL A 160 -4.57 7.99 9.03
N SER A 161 -5.43 7.03 9.36
CA SER A 161 -6.36 6.44 8.40
C SER A 161 -7.78 6.99 8.56
N LEU A 162 -8.39 7.31 7.41
CA LEU A 162 -9.84 7.25 7.25
C LEU A 162 -10.18 5.82 6.84
N ARG A 163 -11.04 5.14 7.61
CA ARG A 163 -11.33 3.72 7.38
C ARG A 163 -12.81 3.42 7.45
N ASP A 164 -13.35 2.87 6.37
CA ASP A 164 -14.72 2.37 6.31
C ASP A 164 -14.80 1.25 5.25
N PRO A 165 -15.50 0.13 5.50
CA PRO A 165 -15.65 -0.94 4.50
C PRO A 165 -16.22 -0.50 3.16
N ARG A 166 -17.01 0.58 3.15
CA ARG A 166 -17.65 1.14 1.95
C ARG A 166 -16.70 1.97 1.08
N LEU A 167 -15.45 2.24 1.55
CA LEU A 167 -14.43 2.96 0.77
C LEU A 167 -13.74 2.08 -0.28
N LEU A 168 -14.02 0.77 -0.31
CA LEU A 168 -13.56 -0.07 -1.41
C LEU A 168 -14.05 0.48 -2.75
N PRO A 169 -13.22 0.47 -3.82
CA PRO A 169 -13.67 0.89 -5.14
C PRO A 169 -14.80 -0.03 -5.64
N HIS A 170 -15.66 0.51 -6.48
CA HIS A 170 -16.67 -0.30 -7.17
C HIS A 170 -15.99 -1.31 -8.09
N VAL A 171 -14.94 -0.85 -8.82
CA VAL A 171 -14.09 -1.68 -9.67
C VAL A 171 -12.64 -1.26 -9.51
N ALA A 172 -11.76 -2.25 -9.37
CA ALA A 172 -10.32 -2.08 -9.48
C ALA A 172 -9.86 -2.63 -10.84
N LEU A 173 -9.33 -1.77 -11.70
CA LEU A 173 -8.82 -2.10 -13.03
C LEU A 173 -7.30 -2.18 -12.98
N ILE A 174 -6.77 -3.37 -12.92
CA ILE A 174 -5.35 -3.63 -12.81
C ILE A 174 -4.78 -3.87 -14.21
N ASP A 175 -4.18 -2.85 -14.77
CA ASP A 175 -3.47 -2.93 -16.04
C ASP A 175 -1.97 -2.92 -15.80
N PRO A 176 -1.30 -4.07 -15.84
CA PRO A 176 0.15 -4.13 -15.62
C PRO A 176 0.95 -3.26 -16.58
N SER A 177 0.42 -2.98 -17.78
CA SER A 177 1.10 -2.13 -18.76
C SER A 177 1.32 -0.69 -18.28
N LEU A 178 0.55 -0.22 -17.30
CA LEU A 178 0.71 1.10 -16.68
C LEU A 178 1.95 1.19 -15.79
N THR A 179 2.55 0.04 -15.45
CA THR A 179 3.79 -0.05 -14.66
C THR A 179 5.04 -0.21 -15.55
N ASP A 180 4.88 -0.41 -16.87
CA ASP A 180 5.99 -0.51 -17.78
C ASP A 180 6.84 0.77 -17.73
N GLU A 181 8.17 0.62 -17.91
CA GLU A 181 9.14 1.72 -17.89
C GLU A 181 9.15 2.55 -16.59
N THR A 182 8.54 2.03 -15.51
CA THR A 182 8.66 2.67 -14.20
C THR A 182 10.14 2.66 -13.77
N PRO A 183 10.71 3.80 -13.32
CA PRO A 183 12.10 3.87 -12.91
C PRO A 183 12.47 2.79 -11.90
N LYS A 184 13.70 2.25 -12.01
CA LYS A 184 14.14 1.14 -11.16
C LYS A 184 14.02 1.41 -9.66
N HIS A 185 14.33 2.63 -9.19
CA HIS A 185 14.21 2.98 -7.77
C HIS A 185 12.74 2.94 -7.30
N VAL A 186 11.78 3.39 -8.13
CA VAL A 186 10.35 3.29 -7.81
C VAL A 186 9.89 1.84 -7.86
N THR A 187 10.34 1.07 -8.86
CA THR A 187 10.04 -0.36 -8.98
C THR A 187 10.54 -1.14 -7.77
N LEU A 188 11.74 -0.85 -7.29
CA LEU A 188 12.33 -1.47 -6.09
C LEU A 188 11.49 -1.16 -4.84
N ALA A 189 11.25 0.13 -4.58
CA ALA A 189 10.51 0.57 -3.40
C ALA A 189 9.08 0.00 -3.39
N CYS A 190 8.34 0.15 -4.50
CA CYS A 190 6.98 -0.40 -4.62
C CYS A 190 6.98 -1.94 -4.56
N GLY A 191 7.94 -2.60 -5.20
CA GLY A 191 8.00 -4.06 -5.24
C GLY A 191 8.29 -4.67 -3.87
N LEU A 192 9.22 -4.08 -3.11
CA LEU A 192 9.50 -4.52 -1.74
C LEU A 192 8.34 -4.21 -0.79
N ASP A 193 7.63 -3.10 -0.97
CA ASP A 193 6.40 -2.82 -0.24
C ASP A 193 5.34 -3.90 -0.51
N ALA A 194 5.05 -4.21 -1.77
CA ALA A 194 4.09 -5.26 -2.16
C ALA A 194 4.47 -6.65 -1.59
N ILE A 195 5.74 -7.01 -1.63
CA ILE A 195 6.25 -8.27 -1.06
C ILE A 195 6.10 -8.25 0.47
N THR A 196 6.43 -7.15 1.13
CA THR A 196 6.25 -6.98 2.58
C THR A 196 4.78 -7.12 2.96
N GLN A 197 3.86 -6.56 2.15
CA GLN A 197 2.40 -6.70 2.32
C GLN A 197 1.88 -8.12 2.09
N CYS A 198 2.66 -9.00 1.50
CA CYS A 198 2.36 -10.44 1.46
C CYS A 198 2.98 -11.19 2.64
N ILE A 199 4.23 -10.88 3.01
CA ILE A 199 4.98 -11.54 4.08
C ILE A 199 4.39 -11.26 5.45
N GLU A 200 4.08 -10.00 5.78
CA GLU A 200 3.54 -9.66 7.09
C GLU A 200 2.17 -10.31 7.36
N PRO A 201 1.19 -10.30 6.43
CA PRO A 201 -0.03 -11.09 6.58
C PRO A 201 0.19 -12.60 6.71
N TYR A 202 1.17 -13.16 6.00
CA TYR A 202 1.54 -14.57 6.09
C TYR A 202 2.03 -14.97 7.49
N LEU A 203 2.67 -14.05 8.19
CA LEU A 203 3.12 -14.23 9.58
C LEU A 203 2.11 -13.72 10.62
N SER A 204 1.06 -13.01 10.24
CA SER A 204 0.15 -12.28 11.13
C SER A 204 -0.57 -13.15 12.16
N LYS A 205 -0.79 -12.63 13.37
CA LYS A 205 -1.71 -13.20 14.36
C LYS A 205 -3.15 -13.30 13.86
N LYS A 206 -3.52 -12.51 12.83
CA LYS A 206 -4.85 -12.46 12.22
C LYS A 206 -4.95 -13.23 10.90
N ARG A 207 -3.90 -13.98 10.52
CA ARG A 207 -3.89 -14.79 9.29
C ARG A 207 -5.07 -15.74 9.21
N THR A 208 -5.50 -16.03 8.02
CA THR A 208 -6.58 -16.98 7.75
C THR A 208 -6.16 -17.94 6.64
N PRO A 209 -6.72 -19.16 6.56
CA PRO A 209 -6.43 -20.07 5.47
C PRO A 209 -6.66 -19.47 4.06
N LEU A 210 -7.60 -18.52 3.93
CA LEU A 210 -7.87 -17.86 2.66
C LEU A 210 -6.74 -16.87 2.29
N THR A 211 -6.29 -16.04 3.24
CA THR A 211 -5.16 -15.13 2.99
C THR A 211 -3.87 -15.89 2.79
N ASP A 212 -3.63 -16.96 3.55
CA ASP A 212 -2.45 -17.83 3.39
C ASP A 212 -2.38 -18.41 1.98
N ALA A 213 -3.47 -18.98 1.49
CA ALA A 213 -3.54 -19.57 0.14
C ALA A 213 -3.22 -18.55 -0.98
N LEU A 214 -3.54 -17.26 -0.76
CA LEU A 214 -3.23 -16.21 -1.72
C LEU A 214 -1.75 -15.84 -1.67
N VAL A 215 -1.22 -15.53 -0.48
CA VAL A 215 0.12 -14.94 -0.35
C VAL A 215 1.24 -15.96 -0.51
N GLU A 216 1.07 -17.19 -0.03
CA GLU A 216 2.07 -18.25 -0.11
C GLU A 216 2.49 -18.55 -1.56
N HIS A 217 1.54 -18.44 -2.49
CA HIS A 217 1.80 -18.67 -3.90
C HIS A 217 2.52 -17.50 -4.59
N VAL A 218 2.26 -16.26 -4.17
CA VAL A 218 2.77 -15.07 -4.87
C VAL A 218 4.09 -14.56 -4.31
N ILE A 219 4.43 -14.80 -3.03
CA ILE A 219 5.68 -14.33 -2.42
C ILE A 219 6.91 -14.81 -3.21
N PRO A 220 7.14 -16.11 -3.47
CA PRO A 220 8.33 -16.56 -4.20
C PRO A 220 8.37 -16.03 -5.64
N LYS A 221 7.20 -15.89 -6.29
CA LYS A 221 7.12 -15.33 -7.65
C LYS A 221 7.47 -13.84 -7.66
N GLY A 222 6.98 -13.09 -6.68
CA GLY A 222 7.25 -11.67 -6.54
C GLY A 222 8.73 -11.39 -6.27
N LEU A 223 9.36 -12.17 -5.38
CA LEU A 223 10.79 -12.07 -5.11
C LEU A 223 11.60 -12.26 -6.40
N LYS A 224 11.31 -13.32 -7.16
CA LYS A 224 11.99 -13.60 -8.44
C LYS A 224 11.72 -12.51 -9.48
N ALA A 225 10.46 -12.09 -9.64
CA ALA A 225 10.10 -11.05 -10.61
C ALA A 225 10.78 -9.71 -10.29
N LEU A 226 10.77 -9.30 -9.01
CA LEU A 226 11.45 -8.07 -8.62
C LEU A 226 12.96 -8.14 -8.85
N THR A 227 13.60 -9.26 -8.50
CA THR A 227 15.03 -9.47 -8.76
C THR A 227 15.36 -9.36 -10.26
N ASN A 228 14.53 -9.94 -11.12
CA ASN A 228 14.68 -9.83 -12.57
C ASN A 228 14.54 -8.36 -13.02
N LEU A 229 13.50 -7.65 -12.57
CA LEU A 229 13.24 -6.25 -12.93
C LEU A 229 14.39 -5.30 -12.55
N MET A 230 15.18 -5.65 -11.54
CA MET A 230 16.38 -4.89 -11.19
C MET A 230 17.53 -5.09 -12.20
N THR A 231 17.48 -6.12 -13.02
CA THR A 231 18.46 -6.39 -14.10
C THR A 231 17.90 -6.08 -15.46
N THR A 232 16.84 -6.77 -15.85
CA THR A 232 16.21 -6.67 -17.18
C THR A 232 14.70 -6.64 -17.04
N GLU A 233 14.06 -5.61 -17.60
CA GLU A 233 12.62 -5.50 -17.58
C GLU A 233 11.95 -6.48 -18.55
N THR A 234 10.97 -7.22 -18.05
CA THR A 234 10.06 -8.03 -18.86
C THR A 234 8.61 -7.75 -18.51
N GLN A 235 7.72 -7.86 -19.50
CA GLN A 235 6.28 -7.72 -19.26
C GLN A 235 5.75 -8.75 -18.26
N SER A 236 6.23 -9.99 -18.35
CA SER A 236 5.82 -11.06 -17.43
C SER A 236 6.17 -10.77 -15.98
N ASP A 237 7.32 -10.15 -15.70
CA ASP A 237 7.70 -9.76 -14.35
C ASP A 237 6.87 -8.56 -13.87
N ARG A 238 6.52 -7.60 -14.75
CA ARG A 238 5.56 -6.52 -14.42
C ARG A 238 4.18 -7.07 -14.10
N ASP A 239 3.67 -8.01 -14.91
CA ASP A 239 2.38 -8.68 -14.67
C ASP A 239 2.38 -9.42 -13.33
N THR A 240 3.49 -10.10 -13.03
CA THR A 240 3.67 -10.78 -11.74
C THR A 240 3.65 -9.80 -10.58
N MET A 241 4.37 -8.67 -10.67
CA MET A 241 4.39 -7.67 -9.59
C MET A 241 3.03 -6.99 -9.41
N ALA A 242 2.25 -6.76 -10.46
CA ALA A 242 0.89 -6.27 -10.36
C ALA A 242 -0.01 -7.26 -9.58
N LEU A 243 0.12 -8.56 -9.85
CA LEU A 243 -0.59 -9.60 -9.08
C LEU A 243 -0.15 -9.64 -7.62
N VAL A 244 1.15 -9.52 -7.34
CA VAL A 244 1.70 -9.47 -5.96
C VAL A 244 1.11 -8.29 -5.20
N SER A 245 1.11 -7.09 -5.79
CA SER A 245 0.57 -5.87 -5.19
C SER A 245 -0.91 -6.02 -4.81
N VAL A 246 -1.75 -6.47 -5.75
CA VAL A 246 -3.18 -6.72 -5.50
C VAL A 246 -3.37 -7.77 -4.40
N THR A 247 -2.62 -8.86 -4.46
CA THR A 247 -2.70 -9.94 -3.46
C THR A 247 -2.29 -9.44 -2.08
N GLY A 248 -1.20 -8.66 -2.00
CA GLY A 248 -0.75 -8.02 -0.77
C GLY A 248 -1.80 -7.07 -0.19
N GLY A 249 -2.43 -6.24 -1.03
CA GLY A 249 -3.53 -5.36 -0.63
C GLY A 249 -4.73 -6.12 -0.08
N ILE A 250 -5.13 -7.23 -0.71
CA ILE A 250 -6.20 -8.11 -0.20
C ILE A 250 -5.78 -8.72 1.15
N ALA A 251 -4.57 -9.21 1.26
CA ALA A 251 -4.08 -9.85 2.46
C ALA A 251 -4.00 -8.86 3.65
N LEU A 252 -3.42 -7.69 3.45
CA LEU A 252 -3.33 -6.66 4.49
C LEU A 252 -4.71 -6.19 4.97
N ALA A 253 -5.68 -6.03 4.06
CA ALA A 253 -7.02 -5.58 4.40
C ALA A 253 -7.79 -6.59 5.26
N ASN A 254 -7.43 -7.88 5.20
CA ASN A 254 -8.11 -8.98 5.86
C ASN A 254 -7.33 -9.64 7.00
N SER A 255 -6.00 -9.57 6.99
CA SER A 255 -5.12 -10.17 8.01
C SER A 255 -4.24 -9.17 8.75
N GLY A 256 -4.25 -7.89 8.36
CA GLY A 256 -3.40 -6.86 8.94
C GLY A 256 -1.93 -7.04 8.56
N LEU A 257 -1.08 -6.20 9.13
CA LEU A 257 0.35 -6.10 8.84
C LEU A 257 1.18 -6.38 10.10
N GLY A 258 2.46 -6.05 10.09
CA GLY A 258 3.39 -6.31 11.19
C GLY A 258 4.31 -5.13 11.49
N VAL A 259 5.54 -5.46 11.93
CA VAL A 259 6.52 -4.51 12.46
C VAL A 259 7.03 -3.54 11.40
N VAL A 260 7.25 -4.00 10.16
CA VAL A 260 7.78 -3.15 9.07
C VAL A 260 6.80 -2.00 8.79
N HIS A 261 5.54 -2.33 8.56
CA HIS A 261 4.49 -1.31 8.39
C HIS A 261 4.15 -0.60 9.70
N GLY A 262 4.43 -1.22 10.84
CA GLY A 262 4.33 -0.57 12.14
C GLY A 262 5.23 0.65 12.25
N PHE A 263 6.43 0.56 11.70
CA PHE A 263 7.38 1.67 11.61
C PHE A 263 7.07 2.66 10.49
N ALA A 264 6.49 2.21 9.37
CA ALA A 264 6.40 3.00 8.15
C ALA A 264 5.68 4.35 8.34
N GLY A 265 4.60 4.40 9.10
CA GLY A 265 3.87 5.63 9.39
C GLY A 265 4.69 6.62 10.23
N PRO A 266 5.11 6.26 11.46
CA PRO A 266 5.91 7.12 12.34
C PRO A 266 7.22 7.58 11.68
N LEU A 267 7.94 6.66 11.03
CA LEU A 267 9.20 6.99 10.37
C LEU A 267 8.98 7.94 9.18
N GLY A 268 7.97 7.69 8.37
CA GLY A 268 7.60 8.57 7.27
C GLY A 268 7.17 9.97 7.73
N SER A 269 6.55 10.10 8.91
CA SER A 269 6.20 11.41 9.48
C SER A 269 7.43 12.20 9.93
N VAL A 270 8.45 11.51 10.45
CA VAL A 270 9.69 12.15 10.94
C VAL A 270 10.66 12.51 9.82
N THR A 271 10.76 11.64 8.79
CA THR A 271 11.79 11.75 7.74
C THR A 271 11.25 12.35 6.42
N GLY A 272 9.96 12.27 6.17
CA GLY A 272 9.38 12.58 4.87
C GLY A 272 9.69 11.54 3.77
N ALA A 273 10.35 10.44 4.12
CA ALA A 273 10.73 9.40 3.17
C ALA A 273 9.51 8.68 2.58
N ALA A 274 9.65 8.19 1.36
CA ALA A 274 8.60 7.45 0.68
C ALA A 274 8.30 6.12 1.39
N HIS A 275 7.01 5.78 1.50
CA HIS A 275 6.54 4.59 2.23
C HIS A 275 7.25 3.29 1.82
N GLY A 276 7.36 3.04 0.51
CA GLY A 276 8.00 1.84 0.00
C GLY A 276 9.52 1.77 0.27
N GLU A 277 10.21 2.92 0.32
CA GLU A 277 11.64 2.96 0.70
C GLU A 277 11.83 2.58 2.17
N ILE A 278 10.92 3.03 3.05
CA ILE A 278 10.93 2.67 4.47
C ILE A 278 10.68 1.17 4.62
N CYS A 279 9.66 0.61 3.94
CA CYS A 279 9.38 -0.82 3.98
C CYS A 279 10.58 -1.63 3.48
N ALA A 280 11.23 -1.19 2.40
CA ALA A 280 12.42 -1.83 1.86
C ALA A 280 13.59 -1.83 2.86
N ALA A 281 13.90 -0.68 3.48
CA ALA A 281 14.99 -0.55 4.44
C ALA A 281 14.80 -1.41 5.71
N LEU A 282 13.54 -1.72 6.07
CA LEU A 282 13.21 -2.41 7.32
C LEU A 282 12.86 -3.89 7.15
N LEU A 283 12.58 -4.37 5.92
CA LEU A 283 12.08 -5.74 5.72
C LEU A 283 13.02 -6.80 6.29
N ALA A 284 14.30 -6.75 5.95
CA ALA A 284 15.30 -7.71 6.43
C ALA A 284 15.43 -7.69 7.97
N HIS A 285 15.44 -6.49 8.56
CA HIS A 285 15.58 -6.31 10.01
C HIS A 285 14.32 -6.76 10.78
N GLY A 286 13.12 -6.50 10.25
CA GLY A 286 11.86 -7.04 10.79
C GLY A 286 11.82 -8.56 10.77
N LEU A 287 12.29 -9.19 9.67
CA LEU A 287 12.37 -10.64 9.55
C LEU A 287 13.40 -11.25 10.51
N LYS A 288 14.58 -10.61 10.69
CA LYS A 288 15.57 -11.02 11.69
C LYS A 288 14.99 -11.00 13.11
N ALA A 289 14.24 -9.95 13.45
CA ALA A 289 13.54 -9.87 14.73
C ALA A 289 12.50 -11.00 14.89
N HIS A 290 11.69 -11.26 13.87
CA HIS A 290 10.73 -12.38 13.91
C HIS A 290 11.45 -13.72 14.12
N ARG A 291 12.55 -14.00 13.39
CA ARG A 291 13.35 -15.22 13.57
C ARG A 291 13.87 -15.36 15.01
N ALA A 292 14.27 -14.26 15.63
CA ALA A 292 14.85 -14.26 16.97
C ALA A 292 13.81 -14.47 18.09
N TYR A 293 12.57 -13.96 17.92
CA TYR A 293 11.59 -13.91 18.99
C TYR A 293 10.36 -14.82 18.79
N VAL A 294 10.17 -15.40 17.59
CA VAL A 294 9.09 -16.36 17.34
C VAL A 294 9.40 -17.71 18.00
N THR A 295 8.48 -18.19 18.83
CA THR A 295 8.55 -19.50 19.50
C THR A 295 7.44 -20.46 19.05
N ASP A 296 6.40 -19.97 18.40
CA ASP A 296 5.32 -20.79 17.84
C ASP A 296 5.87 -21.68 16.71
N PRO A 297 5.75 -23.03 16.81
CA PRO A 297 6.28 -23.93 15.79
C PRO A 297 5.74 -23.71 14.38
N GLU A 298 4.48 -23.31 14.23
CA GLU A 298 3.90 -23.01 12.93
C GLU A 298 4.54 -21.77 12.31
N LEU A 299 4.75 -20.71 13.09
CA LEU A 299 5.42 -19.49 12.64
C LEU A 299 6.91 -19.75 12.32
N VAL A 300 7.59 -20.61 13.08
CA VAL A 300 8.98 -21.01 12.76
C VAL A 300 9.04 -21.69 11.39
N VAL A 301 8.09 -22.55 11.06
CA VAL A 301 8.01 -23.21 9.73
C VAL A 301 7.81 -22.14 8.64
N ARG A 302 6.94 -21.16 8.86
CA ARG A 302 6.68 -20.07 7.90
C ARG A 302 7.90 -19.18 7.68
N ILE A 303 8.64 -18.86 8.74
CA ILE A 303 9.89 -18.09 8.64
C ILE A 303 10.91 -18.87 7.80
N ARG A 304 11.07 -20.17 8.04
CA ARG A 304 11.95 -21.02 7.21
C ARG A 304 11.52 -21.08 5.75
N ALA A 305 10.22 -21.07 5.47
CA ALA A 305 9.73 -20.99 4.10
C ALA A 305 10.15 -19.66 3.44
N ILE A 306 10.05 -18.53 4.15
CA ILE A 306 10.50 -17.23 3.65
C ILE A 306 12.03 -17.23 3.41
N GLU A 307 12.82 -17.81 4.33
CA GLU A 307 14.27 -17.98 4.15
C GLU A 307 14.59 -18.78 2.87
N GLY A 308 13.87 -19.89 2.63
CA GLY A 308 14.01 -20.68 1.41
C GLY A 308 13.66 -19.88 0.15
N TRP A 309 12.53 -19.18 0.14
CA TRP A 309 12.12 -18.36 -1.03
C TRP A 309 13.08 -17.22 -1.33
N LEU A 310 13.68 -16.61 -0.31
CA LEU A 310 14.71 -15.59 -0.47
C LEU A 310 16.01 -16.19 -1.03
N ALA A 311 16.46 -17.34 -0.51
CA ALA A 311 17.63 -18.04 -1.02
C ALA A 311 17.45 -18.47 -2.48
N ASP A 312 16.26 -18.94 -2.87
CA ASP A 312 15.93 -19.29 -4.26
C ASP A 312 15.96 -18.07 -5.20
N ALA A 313 15.55 -16.89 -4.72
CA ALA A 313 15.47 -15.67 -5.53
C ALA A 313 16.79 -14.90 -5.61
N LEU A 314 17.54 -14.84 -4.51
CA LEU A 314 18.74 -14.00 -4.37
C LEU A 314 20.05 -14.82 -4.40
N GLY A 315 19.95 -16.15 -4.24
CA GLY A 315 21.08 -17.04 -4.05
C GLY A 315 21.53 -17.10 -2.58
N GLY A 316 22.48 -18.00 -2.30
CA GLY A 316 23.02 -18.23 -0.96
C GLY A 316 22.27 -19.31 -0.17
N GLU A 317 22.66 -19.43 1.11
CA GLU A 317 22.04 -20.40 2.02
C GLU A 317 20.82 -19.81 2.71
N PRO A 318 19.76 -20.60 2.98
CA PRO A 318 18.56 -20.12 3.68
C PRO A 318 18.87 -19.51 5.06
N THR A 319 19.88 -19.98 5.76
CA THR A 319 20.29 -19.44 7.08
C THR A 319 20.77 -17.99 7.02
N ASP A 320 21.29 -17.56 5.87
CA ASP A 320 21.84 -16.22 5.63
C ASP A 320 20.90 -15.34 4.82
N ALA A 321 19.68 -15.84 4.50
CA ALA A 321 18.74 -15.21 3.56
C ALA A 321 18.38 -13.76 3.92
N PHE A 322 18.22 -13.43 5.21
CA PHE A 322 17.88 -12.08 5.64
C PHE A 322 19.08 -11.11 5.55
N ASP A 323 20.29 -11.60 5.75
CA ASP A 323 21.52 -10.81 5.53
C ASP A 323 21.74 -10.61 4.03
N THR A 324 21.50 -11.64 3.22
CA THR A 324 21.54 -11.57 1.75
C THR A 324 20.53 -10.55 1.23
N LEU A 325 19.30 -10.53 1.76
CA LEU A 325 18.27 -9.56 1.40
C LEU A 325 18.69 -8.12 1.73
N ASP A 326 19.22 -7.88 2.94
CA ASP A 326 19.70 -6.55 3.36
C ASP A 326 20.82 -6.06 2.42
N HIS A 327 21.82 -6.90 2.14
CA HIS A 327 22.90 -6.57 1.21
C HIS A 327 22.38 -6.31 -0.21
N TRP A 328 21.43 -7.12 -0.68
CA TRP A 328 20.84 -6.93 -2.01
C TRP A 328 20.10 -5.59 -2.09
N ILE A 329 19.29 -5.23 -1.10
CA ILE A 329 18.56 -3.95 -1.05
C ILE A 329 19.54 -2.77 -1.06
N LYS A 330 20.60 -2.83 -0.25
CA LYS A 330 21.65 -1.80 -0.21
C LYS A 330 22.36 -1.63 -1.55
N ASN A 331 22.66 -2.74 -2.22
CA ASN A 331 23.27 -2.73 -3.56
C ASN A 331 22.34 -2.17 -4.65
N GLN A 332 21.02 -2.21 -4.44
CA GLN A 332 20.04 -1.56 -5.32
C GLN A 332 19.82 -0.07 -5.01
N GLY A 333 20.45 0.47 -3.96
CA GLY A 333 20.48 1.90 -3.67
C GLY A 333 19.66 2.36 -2.45
N ILE A 334 19.06 1.45 -1.66
CA ILE A 334 18.39 1.79 -0.40
C ILE A 334 19.31 1.38 0.76
N SER A 335 20.04 2.36 1.35
CA SER A 335 21.16 2.11 2.26
C SER A 335 20.79 2.10 3.75
N GLY A 336 19.55 1.82 4.10
CA GLY A 336 19.06 1.81 5.48
C GLY A 336 18.35 3.10 5.88
N VAL A 337 17.79 3.13 7.09
CA VAL A 337 16.90 4.22 7.54
C VAL A 337 17.64 5.55 7.79
N ALA A 338 18.95 5.52 8.03
CA ALA A 338 19.75 6.74 8.13
C ALA A 338 19.81 7.51 6.80
N SER A 339 19.90 6.80 5.67
CA SER A 339 19.87 7.42 4.34
C SER A 339 18.51 8.04 4.01
N LEU A 340 17.47 7.59 4.69
CA LEU A 340 16.11 8.13 4.60
C LEU A 340 15.88 9.33 5.55
N GLY A 341 16.88 9.73 6.32
CA GLY A 341 16.84 10.90 7.19
C GLY A 341 16.60 10.63 8.68
N LEU A 342 16.52 9.36 9.12
CA LEU A 342 16.39 9.04 10.54
C LEU A 342 17.74 9.27 11.25
N THR A 343 17.71 10.05 12.32
CA THR A 343 18.86 10.25 13.20
C THR A 343 18.77 9.35 14.43
N LYS A 344 19.92 9.00 15.03
CA LYS A 344 19.96 8.21 16.28
C LYS A 344 19.12 8.83 17.42
N ALA A 345 19.08 10.15 17.49
CA ALA A 345 18.32 10.86 18.53
C ALA A 345 16.80 10.66 18.42
N GLN A 346 16.30 10.40 17.21
CA GLN A 346 14.88 10.21 16.94
C GLN A 346 14.39 8.76 17.12
N ILE A 347 15.32 7.78 17.21
CA ILE A 347 14.96 6.36 17.30
C ILE A 347 14.00 6.06 18.46
N PRO A 348 14.23 6.53 19.72
CA PRO A 348 13.31 6.22 20.81
C PRO A 348 11.88 6.76 20.57
N GLU A 349 11.76 7.94 20.02
CA GLU A 349 10.44 8.55 19.70
C GLU A 349 9.72 7.73 18.62
N VAL A 350 10.40 7.38 17.54
CA VAL A 350 9.84 6.55 16.45
C VAL A 350 9.43 5.17 16.97
N ALA A 351 10.25 4.53 17.81
CA ALA A 351 9.95 3.23 18.40
C ALA A 351 8.66 3.27 19.27
N ILE A 352 8.54 4.26 20.15
CA ILE A 352 7.35 4.45 21.00
C ILE A 352 6.11 4.71 20.14
N ALA A 353 6.19 5.58 19.13
CA ALA A 353 5.09 5.86 18.24
C ALA A 353 4.66 4.61 17.44
N SER A 354 5.63 3.80 17.00
CA SER A 354 5.41 2.57 16.24
C SER A 354 4.69 1.49 17.05
N GLN A 355 4.96 1.40 18.35
CA GLN A 355 4.30 0.44 19.24
C GLN A 355 2.78 0.64 19.26
N SER A 356 2.30 1.86 19.13
CA SER A 356 0.88 2.20 19.10
C SER A 356 0.23 2.05 17.71
N SER A 357 1.01 1.79 16.67
CA SER A 357 0.54 1.66 15.29
C SER A 357 -0.49 0.53 15.13
N SER A 358 -1.50 0.78 14.29
CA SER A 358 -2.53 -0.23 13.98
C SER A 358 -1.94 -1.49 13.31
N SER A 359 -0.87 -1.35 12.53
CA SER A 359 -0.15 -2.45 11.88
C SER A 359 0.52 -3.36 12.91
N MET A 360 1.10 -2.80 13.98
CA MET A 360 1.77 -3.55 15.05
C MET A 360 0.82 -4.54 15.76
N LYS A 361 -0.48 -4.25 15.81
CA LYS A 361 -1.48 -5.10 16.48
C LYS A 361 -1.64 -6.50 15.88
N ALA A 362 -1.21 -6.69 14.65
CA ALA A 362 -1.27 -7.99 13.97
C ALA A 362 0.10 -8.69 13.88
N ASN A 363 1.17 -8.05 14.38
CA ASN A 363 2.51 -8.62 14.39
C ASN A 363 2.55 -10.01 15.07
N PRO A 364 3.30 -10.99 14.53
CA PRO A 364 3.31 -12.38 15.05
C PRO A 364 3.77 -12.51 16.48
N VAL A 365 4.63 -11.61 16.94
CA VAL A 365 5.17 -11.55 18.31
C VAL A 365 4.95 -10.16 18.91
N ASP A 366 4.89 -10.10 20.22
CA ASP A 366 4.87 -8.82 20.92
C ASP A 366 6.33 -8.32 21.03
N LEU A 367 6.58 -7.16 20.44
CA LEU A 367 7.87 -6.50 20.46
C LEU A 367 7.78 -5.31 21.41
N ASP A 368 8.56 -5.30 22.47
CA ASP A 368 8.67 -4.16 23.36
C ASP A 368 9.48 -3.01 22.74
N THR A 369 9.47 -1.86 23.38
CA THR A 369 10.14 -0.65 22.88
C THR A 369 11.65 -0.87 22.70
N ASP A 370 12.30 -1.65 23.57
CA ASP A 370 13.74 -1.91 23.51
C ASP A 370 14.09 -2.77 22.28
N ILE A 371 13.23 -3.72 21.93
CA ILE A 371 13.37 -4.51 20.70
C ILE A 371 13.16 -3.63 19.48
N LEU A 372 12.16 -2.76 19.49
CA LEU A 372 11.88 -1.83 18.38
C LEU A 372 13.06 -0.85 18.18
N ILE A 373 13.65 -0.35 19.25
CA ILE A 373 14.87 0.49 19.19
C ILE A 373 16.00 -0.29 18.51
N ARG A 374 16.27 -1.53 18.93
CA ARG A 374 17.33 -2.36 18.32
C ARG A 374 17.11 -2.59 16.83
N ILE A 375 15.89 -2.87 16.40
CA ILE A 375 15.58 -3.03 14.98
C ILE A 375 15.94 -1.77 14.19
N LEU A 376 15.62 -0.58 14.71
CA LEU A 376 15.96 0.68 14.05
C LEU A 376 17.46 0.99 14.09
N GLU A 377 18.17 0.64 15.19
CA GLU A 377 19.61 0.80 15.28
C GLU A 377 20.38 -0.11 14.32
N GLU A 378 19.92 -1.35 14.14
CA GLU A 378 20.49 -2.29 13.17
C GLU A 378 20.20 -1.90 11.72
N ALA A 379 19.12 -1.15 11.47
CA ALA A 379 18.73 -0.67 10.16
C ALA A 379 19.35 0.69 9.78
N LEU A 380 20.12 1.35 10.69
CA LEU A 380 20.83 2.60 10.39
C LEU A 380 21.94 2.35 9.35
#